data_bfd722b66c411d1382a88a73c25185e7
#
_entry.id   bfd722b66c411d1382a88a73c25185e7
#
_cell.length_a   1.000
_cell.length_b   1.000
_cell.length_c   1.000
_cell.angle_alpha   90.00
_cell.angle_beta   90.00
_cell.angle_gamma   90.00
#
_symmetry.space_group_name_H-M   'P 1'
#
loop_
_entity.id
_entity.type
_entity.pdbx_description
1 polymer ?
#
loop_
_entity_poly.entity_id
_entity_poly.type
_entity_poly.pdbx_seq_one_letter_code
_entity_poly.pdbx_strand_id
1 'polypeptide(L)'
;MIFKRLSMSDKKDRIIELKNAVIRFAGDSGDGMQLTGSLFSDSTAIVGNDFATFPDYPAEIRAPQGTVSGVSGFQIHFGDMDIHTSGDQADVLIAMNPASLKANMNWITREAIIIVDSDAFVEKNFKKAGYDENPLTDGSLAGHLVIEAPITTLTKEAVKDLQLDNKSAQKSKNMLALGMVFFMFNRDYEGTFKFFEEKFKSNPLVVEANKKVLLAGYHFANTIEAFANTFKVEPAPLQKGLYRNVTGNLATSWGFLAAAERSGRELFLGSYPITPASEILQEISRHKQFSAIAFQAEDEIAGIVSAIGASYAGSLAITTTSGPGLSLKSEAIGLAVMTELPIVIVDVQRGGPSTGLPTKSEQSDLMQALYGRNGEAPVIVIAATSSSDCFYAAYEASKLALEHMTPVILLTDGALANGSEVFLIPKVASLPEIVPPVVKANDPDYKPYKRDEKKLSRPWAIPGTEGLRHRVGGLEKEDITGHVSYDPLNHEKMVKLRQEKVNRVAEYIPELSVVGEKEGDILVVGWGGTHGVILTAIEELRETGKKISFAHFKHIMPLPKNTGDVLSKYKRIVVCENNLGQFVNYLRMNFPMYDYLQYNKVQGLPFMVSELKAHFNSLLNE
;
A
#
# COMPACT_ATOMS: atom_id res chain seq x y z
N MET A 1 -3.73 -7.08 26.73
CA MET A 1 -3.52 -6.58 28.13
C MET A 1 -2.03 -6.56 28.40
N ILE A 2 -1.31 -5.60 27.79
CA ILE A 2 0.17 -5.59 27.80
C ILE A 2 0.72 -4.82 29.02
N PHE A 3 0.02 -3.83 29.50
CA PHE A 3 0.47 -3.00 30.61
C PHE A 3 -0.37 -3.18 31.88
N LYS A 4 -0.40 -4.41 32.46
CA LYS A 4 -0.98 -4.59 33.80
C LYS A 4 -0.20 -3.72 34.80
N ARG A 5 -0.91 -2.84 35.56
CA ARG A 5 -0.41 -1.99 36.64
C ARG A 5 0.87 -2.55 37.28
N LEU A 6 2.01 -1.99 36.90
CA LEU A 6 3.27 -2.21 37.61
C LEU A 6 3.17 -1.44 38.95
N SER A 7 3.10 -2.17 40.05
CA SER A 7 3.14 -1.54 41.37
C SER A 7 4.48 -0.87 41.57
N MET A 8 4.47 0.36 42.07
CA MET A 8 5.64 1.22 42.32
C MET A 8 6.64 0.69 43.38
N SER A 9 6.68 -0.61 43.67
CA SER A 9 7.40 -1.10 44.86
C SER A 9 8.75 -1.78 44.62
N ASP A 10 9.23 -1.96 43.40
CA ASP A 10 10.55 -2.57 43.14
C ASP A 10 11.39 -1.74 42.17
N LYS A 11 12.26 -0.90 42.69
CA LYS A 11 13.30 -0.15 41.95
C LYS A 11 14.37 -1.12 41.42
N LYS A 12 14.20 -1.68 40.24
CA LYS A 12 15.28 -2.19 39.39
C LYS A 12 14.87 -2.00 37.95
N ASP A 13 15.78 -1.48 37.10
CA ASP A 13 15.64 -1.40 35.65
C ASP A 13 15.20 -2.75 35.11
N ARG A 14 13.94 -2.87 34.75
CA ARG A 14 13.37 -4.11 34.18
C ARG A 14 13.19 -3.96 32.70
N ILE A 15 13.85 -4.84 31.95
CA ILE A 15 13.51 -5.07 30.55
C ILE A 15 12.29 -5.95 30.51
N ILE A 16 11.20 -5.46 29.92
CA ILE A 16 9.94 -6.20 29.71
C ILE A 16 9.95 -6.75 28.29
N GLU A 17 9.90 -8.06 28.16
CA GLU A 17 9.76 -8.71 26.85
C GLU A 17 8.32 -8.62 26.37
N LEU A 18 8.13 -8.15 25.13
CA LEU A 18 6.87 -8.05 24.44
C LEU A 18 6.90 -8.89 23.17
N LYS A 19 5.77 -9.54 22.83
CA LYS A 19 5.60 -10.22 21.54
C LYS A 19 5.48 -9.23 20.39
N ASN A 20 4.73 -8.16 20.60
CA ASN A 20 4.54 -7.08 19.63
C ASN A 20 4.21 -5.77 20.35
N ALA A 21 4.30 -4.66 19.63
CA ALA A 21 3.89 -3.34 20.11
C ALA A 21 3.44 -2.45 18.95
N VAL A 22 2.54 -1.51 19.24
CA VAL A 22 2.06 -0.50 18.30
C VAL A 22 2.47 0.88 18.80
N ILE A 23 3.17 1.65 17.96
CA ILE A 23 3.58 3.02 18.26
C ILE A 23 2.95 3.97 17.25
N ARG A 24 2.44 5.10 17.74
CA ARG A 24 1.91 6.17 16.89
C ARG A 24 2.63 7.49 17.15
N PHE A 25 3.23 8.05 16.10
CA PHE A 25 3.85 9.36 16.09
C PHE A 25 2.88 10.36 15.50
N ALA A 26 2.60 11.48 16.17
CA ALA A 26 1.63 12.47 15.72
C ALA A 26 2.12 13.90 15.97
N GLY A 27 1.93 14.77 14.97
CA GLY A 27 2.32 16.18 15.02
C GLY A 27 1.72 16.94 13.83
N ASP A 28 2.06 18.20 13.67
CA ASP A 28 1.70 18.96 12.48
C ASP A 28 2.45 18.42 11.23
N SER A 29 1.90 18.65 10.05
CA SER A 29 2.51 18.22 8.77
C SER A 29 3.99 18.65 8.61
N GLY A 30 4.45 19.68 9.31
CA GLY A 30 5.84 20.14 9.29
C GLY A 30 6.74 19.56 10.41
N ASP A 31 6.19 18.80 11.33
CA ASP A 31 6.93 18.29 12.51
C ASP A 31 7.80 17.05 12.19
N GLY A 32 7.75 16.53 10.98
CA GLY A 32 8.61 15.43 10.53
C GLY A 32 8.23 14.05 11.08
N MET A 33 6.97 13.83 11.47
CA MET A 33 6.50 12.56 12.07
C MET A 33 6.62 11.38 11.11
N GLN A 34 6.43 11.60 9.81
CA GLN A 34 6.64 10.56 8.78
C GLN A 34 8.10 10.08 8.76
N LEU A 35 9.06 11.02 8.81
CA LEU A 35 10.49 10.68 8.88
C LEU A 35 10.84 9.94 10.18
N THR A 36 10.30 10.40 11.31
CA THR A 36 10.52 9.76 12.61
C THR A 36 10.04 8.31 12.60
N GLY A 37 8.82 8.09 12.11
CA GLY A 37 8.25 6.74 11.99
C GLY A 37 9.06 5.85 11.03
N SER A 38 9.45 6.37 9.86
CA SER A 38 10.28 5.61 8.91
C SER A 38 11.63 5.21 9.51
N LEU A 39 12.31 6.12 10.24
CA LEU A 39 13.58 5.80 10.91
C LEU A 39 13.43 4.76 12.02
N PHE A 40 12.31 4.79 12.76
CA PHE A 40 12.00 3.75 13.72
C PHE A 40 11.73 2.40 13.01
N SER A 41 11.01 2.41 11.89
CA SER A 41 10.76 1.21 11.07
C SER A 41 12.07 0.60 10.54
N ASP A 42 13.00 1.43 10.06
CA ASP A 42 14.31 0.98 9.59
C ASP A 42 15.13 0.36 10.72
N SER A 43 15.14 0.98 11.90
CA SER A 43 15.78 0.41 13.11
C SER A 43 15.13 -0.93 13.50
N THR A 44 13.81 -1.04 13.38
CA THR A 44 13.05 -2.25 13.66
C THR A 44 13.39 -3.39 12.69
N ALA A 45 13.55 -3.07 11.40
CA ALA A 45 14.03 -4.02 10.39
C ALA A 45 15.46 -4.52 10.67
N ILE A 46 16.36 -3.63 11.13
CA ILE A 46 17.75 -3.99 11.49
C ILE A 46 17.79 -4.99 12.65
N VAL A 47 16.92 -4.84 13.63
CA VAL A 47 16.78 -5.81 14.74
C VAL A 47 16.24 -7.15 14.27
N GLY A 48 15.54 -7.19 13.13
CA GLY A 48 14.94 -8.39 12.56
C GLY A 48 13.51 -8.65 13.02
N ASN A 49 12.81 -7.65 13.52
CA ASN A 49 11.37 -7.75 13.74
C ASN A 49 10.63 -7.71 12.41
N ASP A 50 9.47 -8.35 12.34
CA ASP A 50 8.49 -8.08 11.31
C ASP A 50 7.62 -6.88 11.67
N PHE A 51 7.11 -6.14 10.69
CA PHE A 51 6.28 -4.97 10.94
C PHE A 51 5.41 -4.57 9.73
N ALA A 52 4.35 -3.82 10.04
CA ALA A 52 3.53 -3.10 9.08
C ALA A 52 3.30 -1.66 9.55
N THR A 53 3.25 -0.71 8.61
CA THR A 53 3.08 0.72 8.92
C THR A 53 1.83 1.31 8.28
N PHE A 54 1.35 2.39 8.88
CA PHE A 54 0.26 3.21 8.35
C PHE A 54 0.63 4.69 8.47
N PRO A 55 1.16 5.30 7.40
CA PRO A 55 1.31 6.75 7.29
C PRO A 55 -0.06 7.42 7.15
N ASP A 56 -0.41 8.29 8.09
CA ASP A 56 -1.68 9.01 8.10
C ASP A 56 -1.41 10.48 7.78
N TYR A 57 -1.73 10.87 6.55
CA TYR A 57 -1.54 12.25 6.08
C TYR A 57 -2.76 13.11 6.41
N PRO A 58 -2.56 14.44 6.64
CA PRO A 58 -3.66 15.35 6.85
C PRO A 58 -4.72 15.25 5.77
N ALA A 59 -5.97 15.35 6.15
CA ALA A 59 -7.08 15.38 5.19
C ALA A 59 -7.03 16.66 4.33
N GLU A 60 -6.52 17.75 4.89
CA GLU A 60 -6.35 19.04 4.22
C GLU A 60 -4.86 19.36 4.02
N ILE A 61 -4.43 19.48 2.76
CA ILE A 61 -3.01 19.65 2.36
C ILE A 61 -2.40 20.95 2.92
N ARG A 62 -3.20 21.97 3.22
CA ARG A 62 -2.77 23.28 3.71
C ARG A 62 -3.50 23.73 4.98
N ALA A 63 -3.86 22.80 5.83
CA ALA A 63 -4.48 23.14 7.12
C ALA A 63 -3.55 24.05 7.96
N PRO A 64 -4.11 24.99 8.71
CA PRO A 64 -3.33 25.81 9.63
C PRO A 64 -2.65 24.96 10.70
N GLN A 65 -1.40 25.30 11.01
CA GLN A 65 -0.62 24.61 12.05
C GLN A 65 -1.30 24.71 13.44
N GLY A 66 -1.31 23.60 14.16
CA GLY A 66 -1.93 23.47 15.47
C GLY A 66 -3.43 23.22 15.46
N THR A 67 -4.02 22.92 14.28
CA THR A 67 -5.42 22.48 14.13
C THR A 67 -5.52 20.99 13.94
N VAL A 68 -6.63 20.37 14.35
CA VAL A 68 -6.86 18.93 14.23
C VAL A 68 -6.81 18.45 12.77
N SER A 69 -7.29 19.25 11.82
CA SER A 69 -7.25 18.93 10.38
C SER A 69 -5.85 18.92 9.78
N GLY A 70 -4.86 19.55 10.42
CA GLY A 70 -3.46 19.62 10.00
C GLY A 70 -2.56 18.53 10.59
N VAL A 71 -3.10 17.64 11.39
CA VAL A 71 -2.32 16.58 12.06
C VAL A 71 -1.89 15.52 11.05
N SER A 72 -0.60 15.21 11.06
CA SER A 72 0.02 14.08 10.40
C SER A 72 0.35 13.00 11.43
N GLY A 73 0.07 11.74 11.11
CA GLY A 73 0.36 10.59 11.95
C GLY A 73 1.20 9.55 11.22
N PHE A 74 1.92 8.74 11.98
CA PHE A 74 2.59 7.55 11.49
C PHE A 74 2.46 6.46 12.53
N GLN A 75 1.87 5.33 12.15
CA GLN A 75 1.71 4.18 13.03
C GLN A 75 2.59 3.04 12.55
N ILE A 76 3.22 2.34 13.46
CA ILE A 76 3.96 1.10 13.24
C ILE A 76 3.51 0.05 14.23
N HIS A 77 3.17 -1.13 13.73
CA HIS A 77 3.00 -2.36 14.49
C HIS A 77 4.17 -3.27 14.17
N PHE A 78 4.88 -3.75 15.16
CA PHE A 78 6.05 -4.62 14.99
C PHE A 78 6.06 -5.73 16.04
N GLY A 79 6.65 -6.89 15.69
CA GLY A 79 6.60 -8.07 16.53
C GLY A 79 7.70 -9.09 16.29
N ASP A 80 7.68 -10.13 17.14
CA ASP A 80 8.48 -11.35 17.02
C ASP A 80 7.77 -12.45 16.21
N MET A 81 6.71 -12.09 15.48
CA MET A 81 5.84 -12.94 14.68
C MET A 81 5.49 -12.24 13.35
N ASP A 82 4.80 -12.94 12.46
CA ASP A 82 4.28 -12.33 11.22
C ASP A 82 3.26 -11.23 11.54
N ILE A 83 3.47 -10.04 11.00
CA ILE A 83 2.65 -8.84 11.19
C ILE A 83 1.94 -8.49 9.88
N HIS A 84 0.62 -8.64 9.84
CA HIS A 84 -0.19 -8.43 8.65
C HIS A 84 -0.91 -7.09 8.61
N THR A 85 -0.88 -6.30 9.69
CA THR A 85 -1.61 -5.03 9.82
C THR A 85 -0.84 -4.06 10.70
N SER A 86 -1.05 -2.75 10.48
CA SER A 86 -0.46 -1.69 11.29
C SER A 86 -1.01 -1.58 12.73
N GLY A 87 -1.88 -2.50 13.13
CA GLY A 87 -2.53 -2.51 14.44
C GLY A 87 -3.72 -1.56 14.55
N ASP A 88 -4.66 -1.87 15.47
CA ASP A 88 -5.87 -1.06 15.66
C ASP A 88 -5.61 0.17 16.53
N GLN A 89 -5.01 -0.04 17.69
CA GLN A 89 -4.74 1.00 18.68
C GLN A 89 -3.29 0.97 19.14
N ALA A 90 -2.71 2.14 19.34
CA ALA A 90 -1.32 2.26 19.75
C ALA A 90 -1.15 2.08 21.27
N ASP A 91 -0.09 1.37 21.64
CA ASP A 91 0.37 1.23 23.02
C ASP A 91 1.17 2.46 23.48
N VAL A 92 1.78 3.17 22.52
CA VAL A 92 2.55 4.38 22.74
C VAL A 92 2.13 5.45 21.74
N LEU A 93 1.77 6.64 22.24
CA LEU A 93 1.50 7.83 21.43
C LEU A 93 2.55 8.89 21.70
N ILE A 94 3.17 9.40 20.67
CA ILE A 94 3.98 10.61 20.70
C ILE A 94 3.14 11.75 20.11
N ALA A 95 2.80 12.77 20.91
CA ALA A 95 1.98 13.90 20.50
C ALA A 95 2.75 15.22 20.65
N MET A 96 3.16 15.79 19.52
CA MET A 96 4.01 16.98 19.47
C MET A 96 3.29 18.28 19.81
N ASN A 97 1.94 18.27 19.94
CA ASN A 97 1.12 19.43 20.30
C ASN A 97 -0.29 19.00 20.73
N PRO A 98 -1.13 19.90 21.29
CA PRO A 98 -2.49 19.58 21.71
C PRO A 98 -3.40 19.04 20.58
N ALA A 99 -3.25 19.55 19.35
CA ALA A 99 -4.06 19.09 18.21
C ALA A 99 -3.75 17.63 17.86
N SER A 100 -2.46 17.25 17.88
CA SER A 100 -2.03 15.87 17.64
C SER A 100 -2.49 14.92 18.75
N LEU A 101 -2.52 15.36 20.01
CA LEU A 101 -3.12 14.59 21.10
C LEU A 101 -4.60 14.37 20.84
N LYS A 102 -5.38 15.43 20.59
CA LYS A 102 -6.83 15.36 20.37
C LYS A 102 -7.22 14.46 19.20
N ALA A 103 -6.51 14.59 18.08
CA ALA A 103 -6.78 13.81 16.89
C ALA A 103 -6.55 12.30 17.07
N ASN A 104 -5.72 11.91 18.05
CA ASN A 104 -5.27 10.53 18.20
C ASN A 104 -5.79 9.80 19.45
N MET A 105 -6.60 10.42 20.29
CA MET A 105 -7.14 9.77 21.50
C MET A 105 -7.96 8.51 21.23
N ASN A 106 -8.64 8.43 20.09
CA ASN A 106 -9.40 7.23 19.68
C ASN A 106 -8.51 6.11 19.11
N TRP A 107 -7.24 6.39 18.86
CA TRP A 107 -6.27 5.48 18.25
C TRP A 107 -5.29 4.87 19.25
N ILE A 108 -5.54 5.02 20.56
CA ILE A 108 -4.68 4.49 21.60
C ILE A 108 -5.45 3.54 22.52
N THR A 109 -4.72 2.62 23.13
CA THR A 109 -5.26 1.72 24.16
C THR A 109 -5.56 2.50 25.45
N ARG A 110 -6.42 1.96 26.30
CA ARG A 110 -6.80 2.61 27.57
C ARG A 110 -5.64 2.79 28.55
N GLU A 111 -4.58 2.04 28.40
CA GLU A 111 -3.38 2.05 29.26
C GLU A 111 -2.15 2.54 28.49
N ALA A 112 -2.34 3.27 27.38
CA ALA A 112 -1.25 3.75 26.54
C ALA A 112 -0.29 4.67 27.28
N ILE A 113 0.98 4.61 26.90
CA ILE A 113 1.98 5.62 27.25
C ILE A 113 1.84 6.80 26.29
N ILE A 114 1.69 8.00 26.84
CA ILE A 114 1.56 9.22 26.04
C ILE A 114 2.78 10.11 26.31
N ILE A 115 3.59 10.38 25.29
CA ILE A 115 4.71 11.32 25.36
C ILE A 115 4.28 12.62 24.68
N VAL A 116 4.39 13.75 25.39
CA VAL A 116 4.00 15.07 24.86
C VAL A 116 5.17 16.07 24.89
N ASP A 117 5.22 16.96 23.88
CA ASP A 117 6.09 18.14 23.95
C ASP A 117 5.43 19.19 24.86
N SER A 118 5.78 19.20 26.15
CA SER A 118 5.19 20.09 27.17
C SER A 118 5.34 21.57 26.80
N ASP A 119 6.37 21.95 26.05
CA ASP A 119 6.56 23.33 25.57
C ASP A 119 5.46 23.79 24.61
N ALA A 120 4.79 22.86 23.93
CA ALA A 120 3.71 23.14 23.01
C ALA A 120 2.32 23.23 23.69
N PHE A 121 2.18 22.78 24.95
CA PHE A 121 0.91 22.74 25.67
C PHE A 121 0.63 24.06 26.40
N VAL A 122 0.40 25.09 25.61
CA VAL A 122 0.09 26.45 26.06
C VAL A 122 -1.30 26.90 25.62
N GLU A 123 -1.93 27.85 26.35
CA GLU A 123 -3.31 28.30 26.15
C GLU A 123 -3.64 28.63 24.67
N LYS A 124 -2.73 29.31 23.97
CA LYS A 124 -2.88 29.64 22.54
C LYS A 124 -3.09 28.39 21.67
N ASN A 125 -2.40 27.31 21.97
CA ASN A 125 -2.45 26.07 21.21
C ASN A 125 -3.66 25.21 21.61
N PHE A 126 -4.11 25.29 22.88
CA PHE A 126 -5.36 24.66 23.30
C PHE A 126 -6.55 25.19 22.51
N LYS A 127 -6.68 26.52 22.40
CA LYS A 127 -7.74 27.18 21.62
C LYS A 127 -7.73 26.75 20.15
N LYS A 128 -6.55 26.63 19.52
CA LYS A 128 -6.44 26.16 18.13
C LYS A 128 -6.87 24.72 17.97
N ALA A 129 -6.56 23.86 18.93
CA ALA A 129 -6.94 22.45 18.95
C ALA A 129 -8.41 22.25 19.38
N GLY A 130 -9.09 23.29 19.85
CA GLY A 130 -10.46 23.24 20.35
C GLY A 130 -10.58 22.57 21.72
N TYR A 131 -9.58 22.76 22.60
CA TYR A 131 -9.67 22.45 24.01
C TYR A 131 -10.11 23.69 24.80
N ASP A 132 -11.00 23.52 25.76
CA ASP A 132 -11.44 24.56 26.68
C ASP A 132 -10.47 24.73 27.84
N GLU A 133 -9.88 23.61 28.32
CA GLU A 133 -8.93 23.54 29.42
C GLU A 133 -7.66 22.76 29.00
N ASN A 134 -6.65 22.78 29.86
CA ASN A 134 -5.41 22.03 29.63
C ASN A 134 -5.64 20.52 29.81
N PRO A 135 -5.56 19.71 28.73
CA PRO A 135 -5.80 18.27 28.81
C PRO A 135 -4.79 17.52 29.69
N LEU A 136 -3.62 18.12 30.02
CA LEU A 136 -2.66 17.50 30.93
C LEU A 136 -3.11 17.59 32.41
N THR A 137 -4.04 18.50 32.74
CA THR A 137 -4.46 18.77 34.12
C THR A 137 -5.96 18.64 34.36
N ASP A 138 -6.79 18.50 33.33
CA ASP A 138 -8.25 18.41 33.41
C ASP A 138 -8.76 17.01 33.81
N GLY A 139 -7.87 16.03 33.95
CA GLY A 139 -8.20 14.64 34.28
C GLY A 139 -8.64 13.79 33.10
N SER A 140 -8.71 14.32 31.87
CA SER A 140 -9.10 13.57 30.67
C SER A 140 -8.13 12.44 30.30
N LEU A 141 -6.87 12.53 30.75
CA LEU A 141 -5.85 11.51 30.53
C LEU A 141 -5.70 10.54 31.72
N ALA A 142 -6.64 10.54 32.65
CA ALA A 142 -6.62 9.61 33.79
C ALA A 142 -6.64 8.14 33.30
N GLY A 143 -5.65 7.36 33.73
CA GLY A 143 -5.47 5.96 33.29
C GLY A 143 -4.34 5.76 32.29
N HIS A 144 -3.83 6.83 31.67
CA HIS A 144 -2.63 6.79 30.85
C HIS A 144 -1.38 7.16 31.64
N LEU A 145 -0.23 6.62 31.25
CA LEU A 145 1.07 7.12 31.70
C LEU A 145 1.47 8.30 30.80
N VAL A 146 1.32 9.53 31.31
CA VAL A 146 1.69 10.74 30.56
C VAL A 146 3.11 11.15 30.92
N ILE A 147 3.95 11.31 29.91
CA ILE A 147 5.33 11.76 30.02
C ILE A 147 5.43 13.15 29.39
N GLU A 148 5.55 14.15 30.23
CA GLU A 148 5.72 15.54 29.83
C GLU A 148 7.22 15.83 29.61
N ALA A 149 7.63 15.90 28.32
CA ALA A 149 9.01 16.22 27.95
C ALA A 149 9.07 17.62 27.33
N PRO A 150 9.96 18.52 27.79
CA PRO A 150 10.14 19.83 27.15
C PRO A 150 10.97 19.69 25.86
N ILE A 151 10.40 19.02 24.88
CA ILE A 151 11.08 18.59 23.62
C ILE A 151 11.69 19.79 22.90
N THR A 152 10.93 20.88 22.76
CA THR A 152 11.39 22.09 22.08
C THR A 152 12.56 22.76 22.82
N THR A 153 12.53 22.83 24.14
CA THR A 153 13.61 23.40 24.99
C THR A 153 14.86 22.54 24.94
N LEU A 154 14.72 21.23 25.16
CA LEU A 154 15.86 20.28 25.10
C LEU A 154 16.51 20.25 23.70
N THR A 155 15.73 20.36 22.64
CA THR A 155 16.27 20.45 21.28
C THR A 155 17.17 21.67 21.12
N LYS A 156 16.73 22.84 21.56
CA LYS A 156 17.53 24.08 21.47
C LYS A 156 18.82 24.00 22.29
N GLU A 157 18.75 23.44 23.50
CA GLU A 157 19.95 23.26 24.34
C GLU A 157 20.94 22.27 23.72
N ALA A 158 20.46 21.17 23.11
CA ALA A 158 21.31 20.16 22.49
C ALA A 158 22.14 20.70 21.30
N VAL A 159 21.66 21.74 20.61
CA VAL A 159 22.34 22.33 19.44
C VAL A 159 22.86 23.73 19.65
N LYS A 160 22.91 24.20 20.90
CA LYS A 160 23.31 25.58 21.27
C LYS A 160 24.71 25.94 20.78
N ASP A 161 25.64 25.02 20.85
CA ASP A 161 27.03 25.18 20.39
C ASP A 161 27.15 25.22 18.85
N LEU A 162 26.15 24.77 18.10
CA LEU A 162 26.13 24.83 16.62
C LEU A 162 25.70 26.21 16.09
N GLN A 163 25.32 27.14 16.93
CA GLN A 163 24.91 28.51 16.57
C GLN A 163 23.83 28.58 15.48
N LEU A 164 22.91 27.61 15.47
CA LEU A 164 21.77 27.57 14.55
C LEU A 164 20.75 28.66 14.93
N ASP A 165 20.08 29.20 13.91
CA ASP A 165 18.90 30.04 14.14
C ASP A 165 17.76 29.19 14.74
N ASN A 166 16.84 29.84 15.47
CA ASN A 166 15.74 29.17 16.17
C ASN A 166 14.88 28.27 15.27
N LYS A 167 14.67 28.66 14.01
CA LYS A 167 13.87 27.90 13.05
C LYS A 167 14.61 26.65 12.58
N SER A 168 15.90 26.76 12.35
CA SER A 168 16.75 25.62 11.94
C SER A 168 16.94 24.63 13.09
N ALA A 169 17.14 25.11 14.31
CA ALA A 169 17.21 24.25 15.50
C ALA A 169 15.93 23.43 15.70
N GLN A 170 14.76 24.05 15.58
CA GLN A 170 13.47 23.37 15.76
C GLN A 170 13.16 22.30 14.70
N LYS A 171 13.80 22.31 13.54
CA LYS A 171 13.62 21.28 12.52
C LYS A 171 14.06 19.88 12.96
N SER A 172 14.91 19.79 13.98
CA SER A 172 15.40 18.51 14.51
C SER A 172 14.60 18.02 15.73
N LYS A 173 13.55 18.73 16.18
CA LYS A 173 12.81 18.36 17.41
C LYS A 173 12.21 16.94 17.38
N ASN A 174 11.84 16.47 16.20
CA ASN A 174 11.36 15.12 15.99
C ASN A 174 12.41 14.05 16.30
N MET A 175 13.70 14.36 16.18
CA MET A 175 14.78 13.43 16.53
C MET A 175 14.90 13.26 18.05
N LEU A 176 14.50 14.25 18.84
CA LEU A 176 14.44 14.10 20.30
C LEU A 176 13.39 13.07 20.69
N ALA A 177 12.18 13.18 20.12
CA ALA A 177 11.13 12.19 20.33
C ALA A 177 11.56 10.78 19.89
N LEU A 178 12.26 10.67 18.74
CA LEU A 178 12.82 9.40 18.27
C LEU A 178 13.83 8.82 19.25
N GLY A 179 14.73 9.64 19.79
CA GLY A 179 15.71 9.22 20.79
C GLY A 179 15.05 8.65 22.05
N MET A 180 13.98 9.27 22.53
CA MET A 180 13.20 8.75 23.68
C MET A 180 12.60 7.38 23.38
N VAL A 181 12.04 7.19 22.20
CA VAL A 181 11.45 5.90 21.77
C VAL A 181 12.54 4.84 21.55
N PHE A 182 13.70 5.22 21.05
CA PHE A 182 14.85 4.30 20.93
C PHE A 182 15.30 3.78 22.29
N PHE A 183 15.39 4.65 23.29
CA PHE A 183 15.67 4.21 24.67
C PHE A 183 14.57 3.28 25.18
N MET A 184 13.30 3.66 25.03
CA MET A 184 12.15 2.89 25.50
C MET A 184 12.14 1.45 24.96
N PHE A 185 12.50 1.23 23.69
CA PHE A 185 12.49 -0.06 23.04
C PHE A 185 13.89 -0.68 22.84
N ASN A 186 14.89 -0.21 23.56
CA ASN A 186 16.28 -0.70 23.50
C ASN A 186 16.81 -0.77 22.04
N ARG A 187 16.58 0.30 21.25
CA ARG A 187 17.05 0.38 19.86
C ARG A 187 18.41 1.04 19.76
N ASP A 188 19.25 0.51 18.88
CA ASP A 188 20.51 1.13 18.49
C ASP A 188 20.25 2.27 17.49
N TYR A 189 21.03 3.35 17.61
CA TYR A 189 20.92 4.54 16.78
C TYR A 189 21.98 4.66 15.69
N GLU A 190 22.99 3.77 15.65
CA GLU A 190 24.10 3.84 14.69
C GLU A 190 23.61 3.77 13.22
N GLY A 191 22.61 2.93 12.93
CA GLY A 191 21.98 2.86 11.61
C GLY A 191 21.35 4.20 11.20
N THR A 192 20.70 4.88 12.15
CA THR A 192 20.09 6.20 11.95
C THR A 192 21.15 7.28 11.70
N PHE A 193 22.29 7.20 12.36
CA PHE A 193 23.41 8.13 12.15
C PHE A 193 23.97 8.01 10.73
N LYS A 194 24.17 6.78 10.22
CA LYS A 194 24.56 6.55 8.83
C LYS A 194 23.56 7.13 7.84
N PHE A 195 22.26 6.94 8.09
CA PHE A 195 21.22 7.56 7.28
C PHE A 195 21.32 9.09 7.26
N PHE A 196 21.59 9.75 8.40
CA PHE A 196 21.77 11.21 8.42
C PHE A 196 22.97 11.64 7.57
N GLU A 197 24.10 10.92 7.69
CA GLU A 197 25.32 11.18 6.90
C GLU A 197 25.07 11.07 5.41
N GLU A 198 24.32 10.07 4.97
CA GLU A 198 24.00 9.86 3.56
C GLU A 198 22.98 10.87 3.04
N LYS A 199 21.87 11.04 3.74
CA LYS A 199 20.75 11.88 3.31
C LYS A 199 21.10 13.37 3.32
N PHE A 200 21.81 13.81 4.34
CA PHE A 200 22.16 15.22 4.54
C PHE A 200 23.63 15.52 4.27
N LYS A 201 24.33 14.69 3.49
CA LYS A 201 25.76 14.85 3.17
C LYS A 201 26.15 16.24 2.65
N SER A 202 25.22 16.94 1.99
CA SER A 202 25.42 18.31 1.51
C SER A 202 25.34 19.37 2.62
N ASN A 203 24.89 19.00 3.82
CA ASN A 203 24.74 19.92 4.95
C ASN A 203 25.21 19.25 6.27
N PRO A 204 26.53 19.20 6.54
CA PRO A 204 27.08 18.55 7.72
C PRO A 204 26.53 19.09 9.06
N LEU A 205 26.13 20.37 9.07
CA LEU A 205 25.55 20.99 10.26
C LEU A 205 24.18 20.38 10.63
N VAL A 206 23.38 20.02 9.63
CA VAL A 206 22.10 19.30 9.85
C VAL A 206 22.34 17.88 10.32
N VAL A 207 23.39 17.21 9.81
CA VAL A 207 23.79 15.87 10.30
C VAL A 207 24.12 15.94 11.78
N GLU A 208 24.99 16.86 12.17
CA GLU A 208 25.43 17.01 13.56
C GLU A 208 24.27 17.40 14.50
N ALA A 209 23.40 18.32 14.05
CA ALA A 209 22.22 18.71 14.81
C ALA A 209 21.28 17.52 15.09
N ASN A 210 20.97 16.73 14.07
CA ASN A 210 20.08 15.56 14.23
C ASN A 210 20.69 14.51 15.16
N LYS A 211 22.00 14.24 15.06
CA LYS A 211 22.71 13.32 15.98
C LYS A 211 22.65 13.78 17.43
N LYS A 212 22.99 15.04 17.68
CA LYS A 212 22.98 15.62 19.04
C LYS A 212 21.57 15.60 19.65
N VAL A 213 20.56 15.98 18.87
CA VAL A 213 19.18 16.02 19.34
C VAL A 213 18.64 14.61 19.64
N LEU A 214 18.96 13.63 18.78
CA LEU A 214 18.57 12.24 19.03
C LEU A 214 19.20 11.70 20.32
N LEU A 215 20.51 11.92 20.51
CA LEU A 215 21.22 11.52 21.75
C LEU A 215 20.66 12.25 22.97
N ALA A 216 20.31 13.52 22.85
CA ALA A 216 19.68 14.26 23.94
C ALA A 216 18.36 13.62 24.37
N GLY A 217 17.52 13.20 23.41
CA GLY A 217 16.28 12.48 23.70
C GLY A 217 16.51 11.12 24.35
N TYR A 218 17.49 10.36 23.84
CA TYR A 218 17.88 9.07 24.41
C TYR A 218 18.33 9.20 25.85
N HIS A 219 19.23 10.16 26.15
CA HIS A 219 19.74 10.40 27.50
C HIS A 219 18.68 11.00 28.41
N PHE A 220 17.83 11.89 27.94
CA PHE A 220 16.69 12.40 28.72
C PHE A 220 15.80 11.25 29.19
N ALA A 221 15.41 10.35 28.29
CA ALA A 221 14.61 9.18 28.65
C ALA A 221 15.30 8.29 29.69
N ASN A 222 16.63 8.13 29.62
CA ASN A 222 17.41 7.36 30.56
C ASN A 222 17.47 8.02 31.98
N THR A 223 17.23 9.31 32.07
CA THR A 223 17.35 10.04 33.34
C THR A 223 16.04 10.22 34.10
N ILE A 224 14.89 10.09 33.41
CA ILE A 224 13.58 10.30 34.05
C ILE A 224 13.02 8.98 34.61
N GLU A 225 12.50 9.02 35.83
CA GLU A 225 11.94 7.84 36.52
C GLU A 225 10.74 7.22 35.80
N ALA A 226 10.06 7.96 34.92
CA ALA A 226 8.92 7.45 34.11
C ALA A 226 9.30 6.33 33.14
N PHE A 227 10.59 6.21 32.76
CA PHE A 227 11.14 5.13 31.94
C PHE A 227 11.90 4.07 32.78
N ALA A 228 11.50 3.84 34.01
CA ALA A 228 12.09 2.79 34.85
C ALA A 228 12.03 1.39 34.24
N ASN A 229 11.11 1.17 33.29
CA ASN A 229 11.01 -0.03 32.49
C ASN A 229 11.28 0.29 31.02
N THR A 230 12.09 -0.55 30.37
CA THR A 230 12.28 -0.55 28.93
C THR A 230 11.68 -1.82 28.33
N PHE A 231 11.37 -1.79 27.05
CA PHE A 231 10.72 -2.88 26.35
C PHE A 231 11.67 -3.53 25.34
N LYS A 232 11.54 -4.84 25.18
CA LYS A 232 12.28 -5.60 24.17
C LYS A 232 11.31 -6.45 23.38
N VAL A 233 11.41 -6.38 22.06
CA VAL A 233 10.74 -7.28 21.14
C VAL A 233 11.82 -8.09 20.44
N GLU A 234 11.75 -9.41 20.57
CA GLU A 234 12.74 -10.30 19.95
C GLU A 234 12.59 -10.32 18.42
N PRO A 235 13.62 -10.74 17.67
CA PRO A 235 13.53 -10.89 16.23
C PRO A 235 12.43 -11.89 15.84
N ALA A 236 11.70 -11.60 14.75
CA ALA A 236 10.76 -12.53 14.14
C ALA A 236 11.50 -13.69 13.43
N PRO A 237 10.86 -14.86 13.25
CA PRO A 237 11.46 -16.02 12.60
C PRO A 237 11.53 -15.86 11.06
N LEU A 238 12.13 -14.78 10.59
CA LEU A 238 12.21 -14.44 9.18
C LEU A 238 13.11 -15.41 8.41
N GLN A 239 12.76 -15.70 7.17
CA GLN A 239 13.59 -16.51 6.26
C GLN A 239 14.96 -15.83 6.04
N LYS A 240 16.05 -16.61 5.95
CA LYS A 240 17.37 -16.04 5.66
C LYS A 240 17.42 -15.37 4.28
N GLY A 241 17.87 -14.13 4.22
CA GLY A 241 18.00 -13.39 2.96
C GLY A 241 18.35 -11.92 3.15
N LEU A 242 18.29 -11.18 2.05
CA LEU A 242 18.47 -9.74 2.04
C LEU A 242 17.10 -9.07 2.14
N TYR A 243 16.92 -8.29 3.17
CA TYR A 243 15.67 -7.59 3.44
C TYR A 243 15.78 -6.08 3.25
N ARG A 244 14.67 -5.47 2.94
CA ARG A 244 14.52 -4.02 2.94
C ARG A 244 13.12 -3.64 3.42
N ASN A 245 13.03 -2.51 4.10
CA ASN A 245 11.76 -1.82 4.34
C ASN A 245 11.29 -1.20 3.02
N VAL A 246 10.12 -1.59 2.51
CA VAL A 246 9.58 -1.10 1.24
C VAL A 246 8.15 -0.60 1.39
N THR A 247 7.86 0.55 0.76
CA THR A 247 6.48 0.99 0.55
C THR A 247 5.86 0.26 -0.64
N GLY A 248 4.52 0.19 -0.72
CA GLY A 248 3.88 -0.45 -1.86
C GLY A 248 4.19 0.23 -3.19
N ASN A 249 4.33 1.56 -3.23
CA ASN A 249 4.75 2.28 -4.44
C ASN A 249 6.19 1.91 -4.87
N LEU A 250 7.09 1.79 -3.90
CA LEU A 250 8.48 1.34 -4.16
C LEU A 250 8.50 -0.09 -4.67
N ALA A 251 7.77 -1.00 -4.02
CA ALA A 251 7.65 -2.40 -4.40
C ALA A 251 7.03 -2.54 -5.81
N THR A 252 5.98 -1.79 -6.13
CA THR A 252 5.37 -1.72 -7.47
C THR A 252 6.40 -1.32 -8.53
N SER A 253 7.19 -0.29 -8.26
CA SER A 253 8.23 0.19 -9.18
C SER A 253 9.28 -0.88 -9.46
N TRP A 254 9.75 -1.58 -8.42
CA TRP A 254 10.72 -2.64 -8.55
C TRP A 254 10.17 -3.89 -9.24
N GLY A 255 8.88 -4.19 -9.04
CA GLY A 255 8.19 -5.26 -9.76
C GLY A 255 8.19 -5.03 -11.27
N PHE A 256 7.96 -3.80 -11.72
CA PHE A 256 8.03 -3.43 -13.14
C PHE A 256 9.45 -3.50 -13.70
N LEU A 257 10.45 -3.01 -12.97
CA LEU A 257 11.86 -3.13 -13.38
C LEU A 257 12.29 -4.59 -13.54
N ALA A 258 11.90 -5.44 -12.59
CA ALA A 258 12.17 -6.88 -12.67
C ALA A 258 11.44 -7.55 -13.85
N ALA A 259 10.21 -7.14 -14.15
CA ALA A 259 9.44 -7.64 -15.30
C ALA A 259 10.06 -7.20 -16.63
N ALA A 260 10.55 -5.97 -16.72
CA ALA A 260 11.28 -5.47 -17.90
C ALA A 260 12.52 -6.31 -18.18
N GLU A 261 13.32 -6.59 -17.15
CA GLU A 261 14.51 -7.44 -17.26
C GLU A 261 14.14 -8.87 -17.68
N ARG A 262 13.14 -9.49 -17.04
CA ARG A 262 12.73 -10.87 -17.33
C ARG A 262 12.05 -11.04 -18.68
N SER A 263 11.45 -10.01 -19.24
CA SER A 263 10.85 -10.01 -20.58
C SER A 263 11.82 -9.57 -21.69
N GLY A 264 12.97 -9.01 -21.33
CA GLY A 264 13.91 -8.40 -22.27
C GLY A 264 13.30 -7.19 -23.01
N ARG A 265 12.34 -6.48 -22.38
CA ARG A 265 11.68 -5.28 -22.94
C ARG A 265 12.14 -4.04 -22.20
N GLU A 266 12.29 -2.94 -22.93
CA GLU A 266 12.47 -1.63 -22.34
C GLU A 266 11.22 -1.25 -21.54
N LEU A 267 11.39 -0.71 -20.34
CA LEU A 267 10.27 -0.20 -19.54
C LEU A 267 9.92 1.23 -19.96
N PHE A 268 8.65 1.47 -20.30
CA PHE A 268 8.15 2.82 -20.55
C PHE A 268 7.00 3.14 -19.61
N LEU A 269 7.18 4.15 -18.76
CA LEU A 269 6.13 4.72 -17.93
C LEU A 269 5.68 6.06 -18.51
N GLY A 270 4.43 6.12 -19.03
CA GLY A 270 3.76 7.37 -19.40
C GLY A 270 2.73 7.75 -18.34
N SER A 271 2.98 8.81 -17.57
CA SER A 271 2.12 9.14 -16.42
C SER A 271 2.01 10.63 -16.16
N TYR A 272 0.96 11.02 -15.44
CA TYR A 272 0.75 12.33 -14.86
C TYR A 272 0.73 12.21 -13.33
N PRO A 273 1.40 13.12 -12.59
CA PRO A 273 1.47 13.05 -11.12
C PRO A 273 0.11 13.20 -10.47
N ILE A 274 -0.26 12.23 -9.64
CA ILE A 274 -1.48 12.24 -8.82
C ILE A 274 -1.24 11.50 -7.51
N THR A 275 -1.74 12.06 -6.41
CA THR A 275 -1.73 11.39 -5.10
C THR A 275 -2.69 10.20 -5.10
N PRO A 276 -2.28 8.99 -4.60
CA PRO A 276 -0.97 8.66 -4.01
C PRO A 276 0.03 7.98 -4.98
N ALA A 277 -0.22 7.94 -6.29
CA ALA A 277 0.55 7.18 -7.29
C ALA A 277 1.89 7.84 -7.72
N SER A 278 2.13 9.11 -7.38
CA SER A 278 3.27 9.90 -7.91
C SER A 278 4.64 9.32 -7.58
N GLU A 279 4.79 8.59 -6.47
CA GLU A 279 6.07 8.03 -6.06
C GLU A 279 6.58 6.96 -7.04
N ILE A 280 5.69 6.23 -7.73
CA ILE A 280 6.07 5.25 -8.75
C ILE A 280 6.84 5.93 -9.89
N LEU A 281 6.34 7.09 -10.37
CA LEU A 281 7.01 7.87 -11.40
C LEU A 281 8.39 8.37 -10.92
N GLN A 282 8.45 8.87 -9.68
CA GLN A 282 9.69 9.36 -9.08
C GLN A 282 10.72 8.24 -8.92
N GLU A 283 10.31 7.06 -8.47
CA GLU A 283 11.22 5.94 -8.27
C GLU A 283 11.75 5.40 -9.60
N ILE A 284 10.90 5.12 -10.58
CA ILE A 284 11.35 4.64 -11.89
C ILE A 284 12.32 5.63 -12.55
N SER A 285 12.09 6.95 -12.39
CA SER A 285 12.97 7.99 -12.95
C SER A 285 14.41 7.94 -12.42
N ARG A 286 14.63 7.33 -11.25
CA ARG A 286 15.96 7.17 -10.64
C ARG A 286 16.77 5.99 -11.22
N HIS A 287 16.10 5.07 -11.88
CA HIS A 287 16.66 3.79 -12.33
C HIS A 287 17.05 3.77 -13.83
N LYS A 288 17.72 4.81 -14.30
CA LYS A 288 18.13 4.97 -15.70
C LYS A 288 19.00 3.82 -16.24
N GLN A 289 19.71 3.11 -15.34
CA GLN A 289 20.56 1.95 -15.69
C GLN A 289 19.79 0.72 -16.16
N PHE A 290 18.47 0.66 -15.92
CA PHE A 290 17.64 -0.49 -16.30
C PHE A 290 16.86 -0.29 -17.62
N SER A 291 17.32 0.59 -18.52
CA SER A 291 16.61 0.93 -19.76
C SER A 291 15.15 1.32 -19.49
N ALA A 292 14.93 2.13 -18.46
CA ALA A 292 13.61 2.59 -18.06
C ALA A 292 13.41 4.06 -18.44
N ILE A 293 12.34 4.33 -19.18
CA ILE A 293 11.91 5.67 -19.58
C ILE A 293 10.73 6.08 -18.71
N ALA A 294 10.90 7.14 -17.92
CA ALA A 294 9.83 7.77 -17.17
C ALA A 294 9.43 9.07 -17.86
N PHE A 295 8.26 9.07 -18.48
CA PHE A 295 7.69 10.21 -19.20
C PHE A 295 6.56 10.85 -18.39
N GLN A 296 6.78 12.08 -17.93
CA GLN A 296 5.74 12.89 -17.30
C GLN A 296 4.98 13.66 -18.38
N ALA A 297 3.71 13.32 -18.55
CA ALA A 297 2.79 13.97 -19.47
C ALA A 297 2.13 15.21 -18.87
N GLU A 298 1.44 16.00 -19.69
CA GLU A 298 0.66 17.17 -19.26
C GLU A 298 -0.67 16.80 -18.60
N ASP A 299 -1.22 15.63 -18.88
CA ASP A 299 -2.44 15.08 -18.28
C ASP A 299 -2.48 13.54 -18.35
N GLU A 300 -3.54 12.97 -17.81
CA GLU A 300 -3.73 11.52 -17.75
C GLU A 300 -3.96 10.89 -19.13
N ILE A 301 -4.61 11.61 -20.06
CA ILE A 301 -4.89 11.12 -21.41
C ILE A 301 -3.57 11.04 -22.19
N ALA A 302 -2.77 12.10 -22.19
CA ALA A 302 -1.45 12.11 -22.83
C ALA A 302 -0.54 11.01 -22.22
N GLY A 303 -0.62 10.79 -20.91
CA GLY A 303 0.14 9.75 -20.21
C GLY A 303 -0.15 8.35 -20.76
N ILE A 304 -1.42 7.94 -20.80
CA ILE A 304 -1.77 6.60 -21.30
C ILE A 304 -1.54 6.45 -22.80
N VAL A 305 -1.86 7.47 -23.62
CA VAL A 305 -1.69 7.37 -25.07
C VAL A 305 -0.21 7.27 -25.45
N SER A 306 0.69 7.97 -24.74
CA SER A 306 2.15 7.79 -24.92
C SER A 306 2.59 6.37 -24.58
N ALA A 307 2.04 5.77 -23.51
CA ALA A 307 2.33 4.40 -23.12
C ALA A 307 1.80 3.38 -24.15
N ILE A 308 0.61 3.61 -24.75
CA ILE A 308 0.10 2.77 -25.86
C ILE A 308 1.03 2.86 -27.07
N GLY A 309 1.54 4.05 -27.41
CA GLY A 309 2.54 4.21 -28.46
C GLY A 309 3.84 3.44 -28.19
N ALA A 310 4.32 3.47 -26.97
CA ALA A 310 5.50 2.70 -26.53
C ALA A 310 5.23 1.18 -26.57
N SER A 311 4.04 0.73 -26.15
CA SER A 311 3.62 -0.66 -26.29
C SER A 311 3.60 -1.10 -27.76
N TYR A 312 3.07 -0.27 -28.66
CA TYR A 312 3.14 -0.56 -30.10
C TYR A 312 4.59 -0.69 -30.58
N ALA A 313 5.50 0.15 -30.06
CA ALA A 313 6.92 0.12 -30.39
C ALA A 313 7.71 -1.06 -29.73
N GLY A 314 7.10 -1.87 -28.88
CA GLY A 314 7.72 -3.07 -28.31
C GLY A 314 8.20 -2.95 -26.86
N SER A 315 7.85 -1.89 -26.17
CA SER A 315 8.19 -1.69 -24.76
C SER A 315 7.20 -2.40 -23.81
N LEU A 316 7.64 -2.78 -22.62
CA LEU A 316 6.74 -2.98 -21.48
C LEU A 316 6.20 -1.61 -21.07
N ALA A 317 4.97 -1.32 -21.46
CA ALA A 317 4.35 -0.03 -21.25
C ALA A 317 3.47 -0.04 -20.01
N ILE A 318 3.63 0.98 -19.18
CA ILE A 318 2.82 1.18 -17.97
C ILE A 318 2.33 2.62 -17.86
N THR A 319 1.23 2.81 -17.17
CA THR A 319 0.74 4.12 -16.73
C THR A 319 0.22 4.03 -15.30
N THR A 320 0.41 5.07 -14.51
CA THR A 320 -0.04 5.09 -13.11
C THR A 320 -1.05 6.21 -12.90
N THR A 321 -2.04 5.96 -12.03
CA THR A 321 -3.09 6.93 -11.73
C THR A 321 -3.80 6.60 -10.42
N SER A 322 -4.90 7.29 -10.17
CA SER A 322 -5.93 7.05 -9.15
C SER A 322 -7.30 7.20 -9.80
N GLY A 323 -8.38 6.87 -9.13
CA GLY A 323 -9.74 6.83 -9.68
C GLY A 323 -10.13 7.95 -10.64
N PRO A 324 -9.92 9.25 -10.33
CA PRO A 324 -10.23 10.33 -11.27
C PRO A 324 -9.48 10.22 -12.60
N GLY A 325 -8.21 9.85 -12.57
CA GLY A 325 -7.43 9.69 -13.78
C GLY A 325 -7.74 8.39 -14.52
N LEU A 326 -8.17 7.32 -13.83
CA LEU A 326 -8.70 6.11 -14.49
C LEU A 326 -9.93 6.45 -15.33
N SER A 327 -10.81 7.34 -14.83
CA SER A 327 -11.96 7.86 -15.59
C SER A 327 -11.53 8.56 -16.89
N LEU A 328 -10.51 9.41 -16.83
CA LEU A 328 -9.97 10.11 -18.00
C LEU A 328 -9.28 9.18 -19.02
N LYS A 329 -8.76 8.05 -18.56
CA LYS A 329 -8.08 7.05 -19.39
C LYS A 329 -9.02 6.04 -20.06
N SER A 330 -10.30 6.05 -19.77
CA SER A 330 -11.24 4.96 -20.15
C SER A 330 -11.32 4.74 -21.67
N GLU A 331 -11.33 5.78 -22.50
CA GLU A 331 -11.32 5.64 -23.96
C GLU A 331 -10.01 5.03 -24.47
N ALA A 332 -8.87 5.49 -23.97
CA ALA A 332 -7.57 4.97 -24.35
C ALA A 332 -7.38 3.49 -23.92
N ILE A 333 -7.95 3.07 -22.79
CA ILE A 333 -7.99 1.63 -22.42
C ILE A 333 -8.80 0.86 -23.44
N GLY A 334 -9.94 1.39 -23.90
CA GLY A 334 -10.73 0.82 -24.99
C GLY A 334 -9.92 0.69 -26.29
N LEU A 335 -9.13 1.69 -26.64
CA LEU A 335 -8.20 1.64 -27.79
C LEU A 335 -7.16 0.51 -27.62
N ALA A 336 -6.57 0.36 -26.43
CA ALA A 336 -5.61 -0.71 -26.16
C ALA A 336 -6.25 -2.11 -26.26
N VAL A 337 -7.51 -2.28 -25.82
CA VAL A 337 -8.30 -3.51 -26.02
C VAL A 337 -8.55 -3.76 -27.51
N MET A 338 -8.97 -2.74 -28.24
CA MET A 338 -9.29 -2.85 -29.68
C MET A 338 -8.04 -3.19 -30.51
N THR A 339 -6.89 -2.64 -30.15
CA THR A 339 -5.61 -2.90 -30.83
C THR A 339 -4.89 -4.14 -30.31
N GLU A 340 -5.39 -4.73 -29.23
CA GLU A 340 -4.76 -5.85 -28.50
C GLU A 340 -3.28 -5.57 -28.21
N LEU A 341 -3.01 -4.42 -27.57
CA LEU A 341 -1.67 -4.03 -27.13
C LEU A 341 -1.53 -4.25 -25.62
N PRO A 342 -0.38 -4.79 -25.18
CA PRO A 342 -0.11 -5.01 -23.77
C PRO A 342 0.20 -3.68 -23.07
N ILE A 343 -0.55 -3.35 -22.03
CA ILE A 343 -0.28 -2.19 -21.17
C ILE A 343 -0.73 -2.52 -19.74
N VAL A 344 0.01 -2.06 -18.75
CA VAL A 344 -0.42 -2.13 -17.35
C VAL A 344 -0.86 -0.74 -16.88
N ILE A 345 -2.07 -0.67 -16.35
CA ILE A 345 -2.63 0.53 -15.74
C ILE A 345 -2.64 0.31 -14.22
N VAL A 346 -1.82 1.03 -13.49
CA VAL A 346 -1.84 0.99 -12.02
C VAL A 346 -2.82 2.03 -11.53
N ASP A 347 -3.85 1.58 -10.83
CA ASP A 347 -4.81 2.44 -10.16
C ASP A 347 -4.59 2.35 -8.64
N VAL A 348 -4.02 3.40 -8.06
CA VAL A 348 -3.84 3.53 -6.62
C VAL A 348 -5.09 4.21 -6.06
N GLN A 349 -6.04 3.38 -5.61
CA GLN A 349 -7.37 3.82 -5.18
C GLN A 349 -7.31 4.74 -3.97
N ARG A 350 -8.22 5.70 -3.92
CA ARG A 350 -8.40 6.65 -2.82
C ARG A 350 -9.88 6.97 -2.62
N GLY A 351 -10.24 7.60 -1.50
CA GLY A 351 -11.61 8.01 -1.24
C GLY A 351 -12.12 8.95 -2.34
N GLY A 352 -13.20 8.53 -3.03
CA GLY A 352 -13.89 9.28 -4.10
C GLY A 352 -15.20 9.88 -3.64
N PRO A 353 -16.05 10.38 -4.58
CA PRO A 353 -15.77 10.62 -6.00
C PRO A 353 -14.99 11.90 -6.29
N SER A 354 -14.53 12.08 -7.53
CA SER A 354 -13.72 13.23 -8.00
C SER A 354 -12.42 13.36 -7.19
N THR A 355 -12.06 14.55 -6.73
CA THR A 355 -10.89 14.76 -5.86
C THR A 355 -11.06 14.02 -4.53
N GLY A 356 -12.28 13.99 -3.99
CA GLY A 356 -12.67 13.23 -2.81
C GLY A 356 -11.75 13.46 -1.61
N LEU A 357 -11.20 12.39 -1.11
CA LEU A 357 -10.24 12.35 0.00
C LEU A 357 -8.88 11.84 -0.51
N PRO A 358 -8.03 12.70 -1.11
CA PRO A 358 -6.86 12.26 -1.89
C PRO A 358 -5.79 11.53 -1.07
N THR A 359 -5.78 11.70 0.24
CA THR A 359 -4.82 11.06 1.16
C THR A 359 -5.44 9.90 1.95
N LYS A 360 -6.70 9.55 1.69
CA LYS A 360 -7.41 8.50 2.42
C LYS A 360 -7.68 7.30 1.53
N SER A 361 -7.65 6.10 2.13
CA SER A 361 -7.69 4.83 1.42
C SER A 361 -9.11 4.29 1.36
N GLU A 362 -9.55 3.91 0.17
CA GLU A 362 -10.79 3.16 -0.10
C GLU A 362 -10.57 2.21 -1.28
N GLN A 363 -11.46 1.23 -1.44
CA GLN A 363 -11.53 0.35 -2.62
C GLN A 363 -12.63 0.85 -3.56
N SER A 364 -12.52 2.11 -4.01
CA SER A 364 -13.61 2.86 -4.63
C SER A 364 -13.82 2.57 -6.12
N ASP A 365 -12.82 1.99 -6.81
CA ASP A 365 -12.72 2.04 -8.27
C ASP A 365 -12.92 0.68 -8.95
N LEU A 366 -13.32 -0.37 -8.21
CA LEU A 366 -13.42 -1.74 -8.75
C LEU A 366 -14.41 -1.83 -9.93
N MET A 367 -15.63 -1.31 -9.78
CA MET A 367 -16.62 -1.37 -10.86
C MET A 367 -16.19 -0.55 -12.08
N GLN A 368 -15.50 0.56 -11.87
CA GLN A 368 -14.89 1.33 -12.94
C GLN A 368 -13.79 0.54 -13.66
N ALA A 369 -12.93 -0.14 -12.92
CA ALA A 369 -11.89 -1.02 -13.47
C ALA A 369 -12.49 -2.18 -14.27
N LEU A 370 -13.60 -2.75 -13.82
CA LEU A 370 -14.28 -3.85 -14.51
C LEU A 370 -15.05 -3.39 -15.75
N TYR A 371 -15.83 -2.30 -15.65
CA TYR A 371 -16.84 -1.94 -16.66
C TYR A 371 -16.83 -0.48 -17.11
N GLY A 372 -15.92 0.36 -16.59
CA GLY A 372 -15.92 1.81 -16.84
C GLY A 372 -15.39 2.24 -18.21
N ARG A 373 -15.77 1.54 -19.29
CA ARG A 373 -15.38 1.85 -20.66
C ARG A 373 -16.59 1.76 -21.59
N ASN A 374 -16.50 2.40 -22.76
CA ASN A 374 -17.54 2.23 -23.79
C ASN A 374 -17.37 0.91 -24.54
N GLY A 375 -18.46 0.33 -24.96
CA GLY A 375 -18.51 -0.95 -25.70
C GLY A 375 -18.06 -2.15 -24.87
N GLU A 376 -17.90 -3.28 -25.55
CA GLU A 376 -17.40 -4.53 -24.96
C GLU A 376 -15.86 -4.51 -24.93
N ALA A 377 -15.30 -3.99 -23.84
CA ALA A 377 -13.87 -3.78 -23.69
C ALA A 377 -13.30 -4.54 -22.47
N PRO A 378 -13.18 -5.87 -22.56
CA PRO A 378 -12.69 -6.71 -21.47
C PRO A 378 -11.21 -6.45 -21.18
N VAL A 379 -10.86 -6.40 -19.90
CA VAL A 379 -9.49 -6.25 -19.42
C VAL A 379 -9.22 -7.24 -18.30
N ILE A 380 -7.96 -7.56 -18.04
CA ILE A 380 -7.58 -8.30 -16.84
C ILE A 380 -7.56 -7.31 -15.65
N VAL A 381 -8.11 -7.72 -14.51
CA VAL A 381 -8.09 -6.93 -13.27
C VAL A 381 -7.51 -7.77 -12.15
N ILE A 382 -6.42 -7.29 -11.55
CA ILE A 382 -5.80 -7.89 -10.37
C ILE A 382 -5.63 -6.85 -9.28
N ALA A 383 -5.55 -7.29 -8.02
CA ALA A 383 -5.41 -6.40 -6.86
C ALA A 383 -4.27 -6.87 -5.95
N ALA A 384 -3.39 -5.95 -5.55
CA ALA A 384 -2.33 -6.24 -4.58
C ALA A 384 -2.92 -6.43 -3.17
N THR A 385 -2.29 -7.28 -2.37
CA THR A 385 -2.80 -7.73 -1.07
C THR A 385 -2.06 -7.12 0.12
N SER A 386 -0.82 -6.69 -0.06
CA SER A 386 0.01 -6.01 0.93
C SER A 386 1.02 -5.08 0.25
N SER A 387 1.74 -4.27 1.03
CA SER A 387 2.76 -3.37 0.48
C SER A 387 3.90 -4.15 -0.19
N SER A 388 4.34 -5.25 0.38
CA SER A 388 5.37 -6.12 -0.21
C SER A 388 4.83 -6.92 -1.42
N ASP A 389 3.56 -7.35 -1.40
CA ASP A 389 2.93 -8.04 -2.53
C ASP A 389 2.77 -7.13 -3.76
N CYS A 390 2.80 -5.80 -3.61
CA CYS A 390 2.80 -4.87 -4.74
C CYS A 390 3.93 -5.15 -5.75
N PHE A 391 5.08 -5.68 -5.30
CA PHE A 391 6.16 -6.14 -6.19
C PHE A 391 5.69 -7.29 -7.08
N TYR A 392 5.12 -8.33 -6.46
CA TYR A 392 4.68 -9.53 -7.18
C TYR A 392 3.45 -9.25 -8.04
N ALA A 393 2.55 -8.38 -7.58
CA ALA A 393 1.37 -7.96 -8.34
C ALA A 393 1.76 -7.16 -9.60
N ALA A 394 2.72 -6.24 -9.52
CA ALA A 394 3.23 -5.50 -10.67
C ALA A 394 3.97 -6.40 -11.66
N TYR A 395 4.77 -7.36 -11.15
CA TYR A 395 5.43 -8.37 -11.96
C TYR A 395 4.42 -9.23 -12.72
N GLU A 396 3.43 -9.76 -12.01
CA GLU A 396 2.37 -10.62 -12.56
C GLU A 396 1.50 -9.87 -13.57
N ALA A 397 1.10 -8.61 -13.27
CA ALA A 397 0.37 -7.76 -14.20
C ALA A 397 1.13 -7.60 -15.52
N SER A 398 2.43 -7.37 -15.45
CA SER A 398 3.32 -7.25 -16.63
C SER A 398 3.36 -8.55 -17.43
N LYS A 399 3.51 -9.69 -16.73
CA LYS A 399 3.52 -11.01 -17.35
C LYS A 399 2.21 -11.30 -18.08
N LEU A 400 1.08 -11.08 -17.40
CA LEU A 400 -0.25 -11.29 -17.99
C LEU A 400 -0.49 -10.37 -19.18
N ALA A 401 -0.13 -9.09 -19.10
CA ALA A 401 -0.28 -8.15 -20.21
C ALA A 401 0.52 -8.59 -21.43
N LEU A 402 1.81 -8.87 -21.26
CA LEU A 402 2.74 -9.20 -22.33
C LEU A 402 2.42 -10.55 -23.00
N GLU A 403 2.10 -11.57 -22.21
CA GLU A 403 1.86 -12.91 -22.75
C GLU A 403 0.47 -13.08 -23.37
N HIS A 404 -0.53 -12.30 -22.92
CA HIS A 404 -1.89 -12.35 -23.44
C HIS A 404 -2.18 -11.21 -24.44
N MET A 405 -1.27 -10.26 -24.64
CA MET A 405 -1.46 -9.13 -25.55
C MET A 405 -2.77 -8.40 -25.28
N THR A 406 -2.95 -7.92 -24.05
CA THR A 406 -4.18 -7.25 -23.59
C THR A 406 -3.87 -6.32 -22.41
N PRO A 407 -4.67 -5.26 -22.19
CA PRO A 407 -4.51 -4.42 -21.01
C PRO A 407 -4.75 -5.16 -19.68
N VAL A 408 -3.98 -4.81 -18.65
CA VAL A 408 -4.18 -5.24 -17.27
C VAL A 408 -4.34 -4.02 -16.39
N ILE A 409 -5.38 -3.98 -15.56
CA ILE A 409 -5.53 -3.00 -14.49
C ILE A 409 -5.04 -3.64 -13.18
N LEU A 410 -4.03 -3.03 -12.58
CA LEU A 410 -3.52 -3.38 -11.26
C LEU A 410 -4.12 -2.40 -10.24
N LEU A 411 -4.97 -2.91 -9.37
CA LEU A 411 -5.55 -2.17 -8.26
C LEU A 411 -4.64 -2.26 -7.03
N THR A 412 -4.27 -1.11 -6.50
CA THR A 412 -3.73 -0.94 -5.15
C THR A 412 -4.59 0.09 -4.43
N ASP A 413 -4.21 0.53 -3.26
CA ASP A 413 -4.89 1.62 -2.55
C ASP A 413 -3.89 2.46 -1.76
N GLY A 414 -4.33 3.59 -1.21
CA GLY A 414 -3.48 4.54 -0.51
C GLY A 414 -2.79 3.96 0.73
N ALA A 415 -3.41 3.00 1.43
CA ALA A 415 -2.82 2.35 2.60
C ALA A 415 -1.67 1.42 2.18
N LEU A 416 -1.89 0.60 1.15
CA LEU A 416 -0.83 -0.25 0.60
C LEU A 416 0.30 0.56 -0.01
N ALA A 417 -0.04 1.58 -0.80
CA ALA A 417 0.93 2.37 -1.55
C ALA A 417 1.94 3.10 -0.64
N ASN A 418 1.45 3.67 0.46
CA ASN A 418 2.25 4.46 1.40
C ASN A 418 2.70 3.66 2.62
N GLY A 419 1.97 2.61 3.01
CA GLY A 419 2.36 1.68 4.05
C GLY A 419 3.64 0.94 3.68
N SER A 420 4.39 0.51 4.68
CA SER A 420 5.63 -0.23 4.45
C SER A 420 5.69 -1.51 5.28
N GLU A 421 6.41 -2.47 4.75
CA GLU A 421 6.61 -3.82 5.30
C GLU A 421 8.06 -4.27 5.10
N VAL A 422 8.45 -5.30 5.83
CA VAL A 422 9.71 -6.01 5.61
C VAL A 422 9.61 -6.84 4.33
N PHE A 423 10.45 -6.54 3.35
CA PHE A 423 10.45 -7.20 2.05
C PHE A 423 11.72 -8.01 1.83
N LEU A 424 11.57 -9.33 1.66
CA LEU A 424 12.66 -10.21 1.22
C LEU A 424 12.91 -9.99 -0.27
N ILE A 425 14.06 -9.41 -0.62
CA ILE A 425 14.41 -9.12 -2.02
C ILE A 425 14.63 -10.44 -2.78
N PRO A 426 13.79 -10.75 -3.78
CA PRO A 426 13.95 -11.98 -4.55
C PRO A 426 15.15 -11.87 -5.51
N LYS A 427 15.76 -13.00 -5.84
CA LYS A 427 16.70 -13.06 -6.97
C LYS A 427 15.88 -12.95 -8.25
N VAL A 428 16.15 -11.97 -9.10
CA VAL A 428 15.39 -11.75 -10.35
C VAL A 428 15.37 -13.02 -11.22
N ALA A 429 16.46 -13.77 -11.27
CA ALA A 429 16.56 -15.03 -12.00
C ALA A 429 15.60 -16.14 -11.49
N SER A 430 15.11 -16.06 -10.24
CA SER A 430 14.14 -17.02 -9.68
C SER A 430 12.69 -16.67 -10.00
N LEU A 431 12.43 -15.48 -10.52
CA LEU A 431 11.10 -15.08 -10.95
C LEU A 431 10.72 -15.82 -12.25
N PRO A 432 9.42 -16.15 -12.45
CA PRO A 432 8.95 -16.78 -13.68
C PRO A 432 9.37 -16.00 -14.91
N GLU A 433 9.79 -16.69 -15.97
CA GLU A 433 10.11 -16.03 -17.24
C GLU A 433 8.86 -15.39 -17.85
N ILE A 434 9.06 -14.28 -18.56
CA ILE A 434 8.01 -13.58 -19.31
C ILE A 434 8.35 -13.69 -20.78
N VAL A 435 7.50 -14.40 -21.54
CA VAL A 435 7.73 -14.68 -22.97
C VAL A 435 6.64 -14.05 -23.82
N PRO A 436 6.81 -12.78 -24.24
CA PRO A 436 5.84 -12.14 -25.13
C PRO A 436 5.92 -12.76 -26.54
N PRO A 437 4.80 -12.80 -27.30
CA PRO A 437 4.73 -13.44 -28.62
C PRO A 437 5.33 -12.55 -29.74
N VAL A 438 6.59 -12.14 -29.59
CA VAL A 438 7.30 -11.28 -30.54
C VAL A 438 7.64 -12.06 -31.80
N VAL A 439 7.30 -11.49 -32.95
CA VAL A 439 7.51 -12.12 -34.27
C VAL A 439 8.91 -11.83 -34.82
N LYS A 440 9.54 -12.82 -35.40
CA LYS A 440 10.85 -12.69 -36.10
C LYS A 440 10.69 -12.03 -37.46
N ALA A 441 11.75 -11.37 -37.95
CA ALA A 441 11.77 -10.80 -39.28
C ALA A 441 11.48 -11.86 -40.36
N ASN A 442 10.75 -11.42 -41.40
CA ASN A 442 10.45 -12.25 -42.56
C ASN A 442 9.71 -13.56 -42.25
N ASP A 443 8.91 -13.61 -41.16
CA ASP A 443 8.06 -14.76 -40.87
C ASP A 443 6.99 -14.90 -41.95
N PRO A 444 6.99 -15.99 -42.78
CA PRO A 444 6.08 -16.15 -43.91
C PRO A 444 4.64 -16.40 -43.46
N ASP A 445 4.43 -16.89 -42.25
CA ASP A 445 3.14 -17.21 -41.68
C ASP A 445 2.51 -16.06 -40.90
N TYR A 446 3.22 -14.93 -40.78
CA TYR A 446 2.74 -13.77 -40.03
C TYR A 446 1.42 -13.20 -40.62
N LYS A 447 0.43 -13.10 -39.76
CA LYS A 447 -0.78 -12.31 -39.93
C LYS A 447 -1.06 -11.54 -38.65
N PRO A 448 -1.43 -10.26 -38.72
CA PRO A 448 -1.52 -9.38 -37.52
C PRO A 448 -2.42 -9.87 -36.39
N TYR A 449 -3.47 -10.65 -36.74
CA TYR A 449 -4.46 -11.18 -35.78
C TYR A 449 -4.61 -12.70 -35.87
N LYS A 450 -3.62 -13.42 -36.39
CA LYS A 450 -3.54 -14.90 -36.31
C LYS A 450 -3.14 -15.28 -34.88
N ARG A 451 -4.14 -15.33 -33.99
CA ARG A 451 -3.94 -15.62 -32.58
C ARG A 451 -3.49 -17.05 -32.34
N ASP A 452 -2.72 -17.29 -31.29
CA ASP A 452 -2.44 -18.65 -30.84
C ASP A 452 -3.71 -19.32 -30.27
N GLU A 453 -3.75 -20.66 -30.34
CA GLU A 453 -4.95 -21.42 -29.97
C GLU A 453 -5.18 -21.50 -28.44
N LYS A 454 -4.16 -21.29 -27.62
CA LYS A 454 -4.23 -21.44 -26.15
C LYS A 454 -4.60 -20.16 -25.46
N LYS A 455 -3.79 -19.11 -25.61
CA LYS A 455 -3.95 -17.81 -24.94
C LYS A 455 -4.78 -16.82 -25.73
N LEU A 456 -5.05 -17.09 -27.02
CA LEU A 456 -5.63 -16.14 -27.98
C LEU A 456 -4.83 -14.84 -28.09
N SER A 457 -3.54 -14.87 -27.77
CA SER A 457 -2.66 -13.73 -27.95
C SER A 457 -2.32 -13.56 -29.44
N ARG A 458 -2.40 -12.31 -29.92
CA ARG A 458 -1.96 -12.01 -31.27
C ARG A 458 -0.43 -11.92 -31.35
N PRO A 459 0.17 -12.21 -32.53
CA PRO A 459 1.61 -12.04 -32.72
C PRO A 459 2.00 -10.55 -32.59
N TRP A 460 3.06 -10.28 -31.84
CA TRP A 460 3.55 -8.92 -31.62
C TRP A 460 4.64 -8.55 -32.60
N ALA A 461 4.26 -7.91 -33.69
CA ALA A 461 5.20 -7.38 -34.67
C ALA A 461 5.68 -5.99 -34.23
N ILE A 462 6.97 -5.84 -34.05
CA ILE A 462 7.57 -4.56 -33.67
C ILE A 462 7.77 -3.71 -34.92
N PRO A 463 7.39 -2.42 -34.94
CA PRO A 463 7.64 -1.53 -36.06
C PRO A 463 9.10 -1.50 -36.49
N GLY A 464 9.36 -1.51 -37.79
CA GLY A 464 10.70 -1.59 -38.37
C GLY A 464 11.24 -3.01 -38.59
N THR A 465 10.57 -4.05 -38.07
CA THR A 465 10.93 -5.44 -38.37
C THR A 465 10.62 -5.77 -39.82
N GLU A 466 11.61 -6.27 -40.55
CA GLU A 466 11.50 -6.58 -41.99
C GLU A 466 10.42 -7.64 -42.24
N GLY A 467 9.59 -7.43 -43.29
CA GLY A 467 8.52 -8.34 -43.71
C GLY A 467 7.25 -8.26 -42.86
N LEU A 468 7.20 -7.46 -41.76
CA LEU A 468 6.07 -7.44 -40.83
C LEU A 468 5.23 -6.14 -40.92
N ARG A 469 5.16 -5.53 -42.09
CA ARG A 469 4.32 -4.33 -42.30
C ARG A 469 2.86 -4.65 -42.04
N HIS A 470 2.21 -3.88 -41.18
CA HIS A 470 0.80 -4.06 -40.86
C HIS A 470 0.21 -2.73 -40.37
N ARG A 471 -1.11 -2.68 -40.31
CA ARG A 471 -1.89 -1.58 -39.78
C ARG A 471 -2.48 -1.96 -38.41
N VAL A 472 -2.37 -1.08 -37.45
CA VAL A 472 -3.06 -1.17 -36.15
C VAL A 472 -3.85 0.12 -35.96
N GLY A 473 -5.10 0.02 -35.50
CA GLY A 473 -5.95 1.20 -35.27
C GLY A 473 -7.24 0.85 -34.54
N GLY A 474 -7.99 1.88 -34.17
CA GLY A 474 -9.22 1.76 -33.38
C GLY A 474 -10.44 1.23 -34.13
N LEU A 475 -10.41 1.18 -35.48
CA LEU A 475 -11.51 0.61 -36.24
C LEU A 475 -11.58 -0.92 -36.09
N GLU A 476 -12.76 -1.51 -36.23
CA GLU A 476 -12.91 -2.97 -36.23
C GLU A 476 -12.15 -3.61 -37.40
N LYS A 477 -11.60 -4.78 -37.14
CA LYS A 477 -10.69 -5.49 -38.03
C LYS A 477 -11.20 -6.89 -38.33
N GLU A 478 -10.92 -7.36 -39.52
CA GLU A 478 -11.14 -8.75 -39.89
C GLU A 478 -10.22 -9.66 -39.07
N ASP A 479 -10.78 -10.77 -38.59
CA ASP A 479 -10.00 -11.80 -37.93
C ASP A 479 -8.86 -12.30 -38.84
N ILE A 480 -7.72 -12.64 -38.25
CA ILE A 480 -6.48 -13.10 -38.91
C ILE A 480 -5.76 -12.00 -39.68
N THR A 481 -6.40 -11.36 -40.67
CA THR A 481 -5.74 -10.43 -41.62
C THR A 481 -5.48 -9.05 -41.02
N GLY A 482 -6.37 -8.58 -40.13
CA GLY A 482 -6.33 -7.24 -39.56
C GLY A 482 -6.75 -6.12 -40.52
N HIS A 483 -7.36 -6.44 -41.66
CA HIS A 483 -7.94 -5.41 -42.53
C HIS A 483 -9.17 -4.78 -41.87
N VAL A 484 -9.45 -3.51 -42.17
CA VAL A 484 -10.66 -2.86 -41.66
C VAL A 484 -11.89 -3.61 -42.19
N SER A 485 -12.81 -3.92 -41.30
CA SER A 485 -14.03 -4.69 -41.63
C SER A 485 -15.26 -4.02 -41.00
N TYR A 486 -16.33 -3.93 -41.79
CA TYR A 486 -17.65 -3.47 -41.36
C TYR A 486 -18.68 -4.62 -41.37
N ASP A 487 -18.20 -5.86 -41.54
CA ASP A 487 -19.05 -7.04 -41.50
C ASP A 487 -19.56 -7.30 -40.08
N PRO A 488 -20.89 -7.39 -39.87
CA PRO A 488 -21.48 -7.53 -38.54
C PRO A 488 -21.14 -8.87 -37.87
N LEU A 489 -21.00 -9.95 -38.65
CA LEU A 489 -20.64 -11.27 -38.10
C LEU A 489 -19.17 -11.32 -37.66
N ASN A 490 -18.29 -10.65 -38.43
CA ASN A 490 -16.91 -10.49 -38.04
C ASN A 490 -16.78 -9.64 -36.76
N HIS A 491 -17.58 -8.57 -36.65
CA HIS A 491 -17.59 -7.75 -35.43
C HIS A 491 -17.97 -8.57 -34.20
N GLU A 492 -19.07 -9.32 -34.26
CA GLU A 492 -19.48 -10.21 -33.16
C GLU A 492 -18.40 -11.24 -32.83
N LYS A 493 -17.77 -11.84 -33.83
CA LYS A 493 -16.67 -12.79 -33.65
C LYS A 493 -15.50 -12.15 -32.92
N MET A 494 -15.06 -10.93 -33.30
CA MET A 494 -13.95 -10.23 -32.73
C MET A 494 -14.21 -9.81 -31.26
N VAL A 495 -15.45 -9.38 -30.96
CA VAL A 495 -15.88 -9.10 -29.57
C VAL A 495 -15.78 -10.36 -28.73
N LYS A 496 -16.32 -11.49 -29.18
CA LYS A 496 -16.25 -12.77 -28.46
C LYS A 496 -14.81 -13.25 -28.25
N LEU A 497 -13.93 -13.09 -29.25
CA LEU A 497 -12.52 -13.48 -29.14
C LEU A 497 -11.76 -12.64 -28.10
N ARG A 498 -12.02 -11.33 -28.02
CA ARG A 498 -11.41 -10.46 -27.00
C ARG A 498 -11.89 -10.83 -25.59
N GLN A 499 -13.19 -11.14 -25.43
CA GLN A 499 -13.71 -11.61 -24.16
C GLN A 499 -13.14 -12.98 -23.77
N GLU A 500 -13.13 -13.92 -24.70
CA GLU A 500 -12.61 -15.26 -24.47
C GLU A 500 -11.11 -15.25 -24.12
N LYS A 501 -10.32 -14.36 -24.73
CA LYS A 501 -8.91 -14.15 -24.36
C LYS A 501 -8.76 -13.84 -22.87
N VAL A 502 -9.57 -12.93 -22.34
CA VAL A 502 -9.54 -12.58 -20.92
C VAL A 502 -10.04 -13.74 -20.06
N ASN A 503 -11.11 -14.43 -20.46
CA ASN A 503 -11.63 -15.59 -19.74
C ASN A 503 -10.57 -16.70 -19.59
N ARG A 504 -9.81 -16.97 -20.65
CA ARG A 504 -8.76 -18.02 -20.64
C ARG A 504 -7.59 -17.72 -19.72
N VAL A 505 -7.42 -16.48 -19.27
CA VAL A 505 -6.40 -16.15 -18.24
C VAL A 505 -6.64 -16.96 -16.98
N ALA A 506 -7.88 -17.38 -16.68
CA ALA A 506 -8.20 -18.25 -15.53
C ALA A 506 -7.42 -19.58 -15.53
N GLU A 507 -6.94 -20.06 -16.68
CA GLU A 507 -6.09 -21.26 -16.79
C GLU A 507 -4.61 -21.00 -16.41
N TYR A 508 -4.20 -19.74 -16.31
CA TYR A 508 -2.82 -19.31 -16.10
C TYR A 508 -2.60 -18.61 -14.76
N ILE A 509 -3.65 -18.48 -13.95
CA ILE A 509 -3.61 -17.90 -12.59
C ILE A 509 -3.85 -18.98 -11.54
N PRO A 510 -3.39 -18.78 -10.31
CA PRO A 510 -3.62 -19.72 -9.21
C PRO A 510 -5.11 -19.93 -8.90
N GLU A 511 -5.44 -21.11 -8.42
CA GLU A 511 -6.75 -21.40 -7.83
C GLU A 511 -6.93 -20.61 -6.52
N LEU A 512 -8.20 -20.29 -6.21
CA LEU A 512 -8.58 -19.64 -4.96
C LEU A 512 -8.29 -20.57 -3.79
N SER A 513 -7.48 -20.11 -2.86
CA SER A 513 -7.15 -20.81 -1.62
C SER A 513 -8.05 -20.38 -0.46
N VAL A 514 -8.20 -21.26 0.52
CA VAL A 514 -8.97 -21.00 1.74
C VAL A 514 -8.09 -21.19 2.95
N VAL A 515 -8.06 -20.20 3.82
CA VAL A 515 -7.52 -20.27 5.17
C VAL A 515 -8.60 -20.82 6.10
N GLY A 516 -8.32 -21.89 6.79
CA GLY A 516 -9.27 -22.57 7.66
C GLY A 516 -9.84 -23.86 7.07
N GLU A 517 -11.05 -24.24 7.51
CA GLU A 517 -11.73 -25.43 7.01
C GLU A 517 -12.17 -25.22 5.56
N LYS A 518 -12.06 -26.26 4.72
CA LYS A 518 -12.42 -26.19 3.29
C LYS A 518 -13.93 -26.17 3.03
N GLU A 519 -14.74 -26.38 4.06
CA GLU A 519 -16.20 -26.34 4.05
C GLU A 519 -16.71 -25.89 5.42
N GLY A 520 -17.89 -25.30 5.52
CA GLY A 520 -18.41 -24.87 6.81
C GLY A 520 -19.63 -23.94 6.74
N ASP A 521 -19.88 -23.27 7.87
CA ASP A 521 -21.03 -22.38 7.97
C ASP A 521 -20.72 -20.98 7.39
N ILE A 522 -19.52 -20.44 7.65
CA ILE A 522 -19.16 -19.08 7.26
C ILE A 522 -17.84 -19.06 6.48
N LEU A 523 -17.90 -18.49 5.29
CA LEU A 523 -16.73 -18.06 4.52
C LEU A 523 -16.68 -16.54 4.52
N VAL A 524 -15.61 -15.95 5.07
CA VAL A 524 -15.30 -14.55 4.89
C VAL A 524 -14.58 -14.39 3.55
N VAL A 525 -14.95 -13.37 2.81
CA VAL A 525 -14.35 -13.04 1.52
C VAL A 525 -13.84 -11.61 1.55
N GLY A 526 -12.60 -11.43 1.10
CA GLY A 526 -11.97 -10.12 0.90
C GLY A 526 -11.24 -10.05 -0.42
N TRP A 527 -10.79 -8.86 -0.79
CA TRP A 527 -9.94 -8.62 -1.95
C TRP A 527 -9.00 -7.44 -1.71
N GLY A 528 -7.90 -7.35 -2.48
CA GLY A 528 -6.99 -6.20 -2.41
C GLY A 528 -6.43 -5.97 -1.00
N GLY A 529 -6.35 -4.70 -0.58
CA GLY A 529 -5.74 -4.28 0.70
C GLY A 529 -6.45 -4.74 1.97
N THR A 530 -7.59 -5.42 1.89
CA THR A 530 -8.27 -5.97 3.07
C THR A 530 -7.68 -7.30 3.55
N HIS A 531 -6.69 -7.86 2.85
CA HIS A 531 -6.11 -9.17 3.16
C HIS A 531 -5.62 -9.28 4.61
N GLY A 532 -4.66 -8.45 4.99
CA GLY A 532 -3.95 -8.60 6.28
C GLY A 532 -4.88 -8.46 7.47
N VAL A 533 -5.77 -7.47 7.45
CA VAL A 533 -6.69 -7.22 8.57
C VAL A 533 -7.74 -8.32 8.72
N ILE A 534 -8.25 -8.86 7.61
CA ILE A 534 -9.20 -9.99 7.67
C ILE A 534 -8.47 -11.25 8.14
N LEU A 535 -7.28 -11.54 7.61
CA LEU A 535 -6.48 -12.71 7.99
C LEU A 535 -6.23 -12.69 9.50
N THR A 536 -5.72 -11.60 10.06
CA THR A 536 -5.47 -11.46 11.50
C THR A 536 -6.74 -11.70 12.33
N ALA A 537 -7.87 -11.10 11.92
CA ALA A 537 -9.14 -11.28 12.62
C ALA A 537 -9.59 -12.76 12.62
N ILE A 538 -9.42 -13.45 11.50
CA ILE A 538 -9.76 -14.87 11.34
C ILE A 538 -8.84 -15.77 12.18
N GLU A 539 -7.53 -15.54 12.14
CA GLU A 539 -6.55 -16.31 12.91
C GLU A 539 -6.81 -16.19 14.41
N GLU A 540 -6.99 -14.98 14.93
CA GLU A 540 -7.29 -14.75 16.33
C GLU A 540 -8.62 -15.39 16.78
N LEU A 541 -9.66 -15.39 15.94
CA LEU A 541 -10.91 -16.09 16.24
C LEU A 541 -10.72 -17.60 16.24
N ARG A 542 -9.96 -18.15 15.31
CA ARG A 542 -9.67 -19.59 15.23
C ARG A 542 -8.84 -20.08 16.42
N GLU A 543 -7.91 -19.27 16.92
CA GLU A 543 -7.17 -19.58 18.17
C GLU A 543 -8.10 -19.71 19.37
N THR A 544 -9.25 -19.05 19.37
CA THR A 544 -10.28 -19.24 20.41
C THR A 544 -11.23 -20.41 20.13
N GLY A 545 -10.95 -21.22 19.11
CA GLY A 545 -11.73 -22.41 18.75
C GLY A 545 -12.95 -22.13 17.84
N LYS A 546 -13.10 -20.92 17.29
CA LYS A 546 -14.19 -20.58 16.37
C LYS A 546 -13.95 -21.19 14.98
N LYS A 547 -15.03 -21.74 14.38
CA LYS A 547 -14.98 -22.31 13.01
C LYS A 547 -15.40 -21.26 12.00
N ILE A 548 -14.43 -20.60 11.42
CA ILE A 548 -14.60 -19.56 10.42
C ILE A 548 -13.47 -19.69 9.39
N SER A 549 -13.77 -19.49 8.11
CA SER A 549 -12.82 -19.64 7.02
C SER A 549 -12.73 -18.36 6.20
N PHE A 550 -11.62 -18.17 5.51
CA PHE A 550 -11.32 -16.97 4.74
C PHE A 550 -10.80 -17.31 3.35
N ALA A 551 -11.36 -16.67 2.32
CA ALA A 551 -10.87 -16.69 0.95
C ALA A 551 -10.58 -15.26 0.48
N HIS A 552 -9.38 -15.05 -0.09
CA HIS A 552 -8.98 -13.73 -0.57
C HIS A 552 -8.77 -13.70 -2.07
N PHE A 553 -9.35 -12.72 -2.74
CA PHE A 553 -9.25 -12.55 -4.18
C PHE A 553 -8.16 -11.55 -4.56
N LYS A 554 -7.09 -12.04 -5.16
CA LYS A 554 -6.08 -11.24 -5.88
C LYS A 554 -6.46 -11.05 -7.35
N HIS A 555 -6.97 -12.09 -7.99
CA HIS A 555 -7.46 -12.07 -9.35
C HIS A 555 -8.96 -11.83 -9.37
N ILE A 556 -9.35 -10.72 -10.01
CA ILE A 556 -10.75 -10.26 -10.02
C ILE A 556 -11.40 -10.54 -11.38
N MET A 557 -10.71 -10.22 -12.49
CA MET A 557 -11.18 -10.52 -13.84
C MET A 557 -10.03 -11.09 -14.67
N PRO A 558 -10.10 -12.36 -15.03
CA PRO A 558 -11.13 -13.32 -14.63
C PRO A 558 -10.97 -13.77 -13.16
N LEU A 559 -12.05 -14.29 -12.59
CA LEU A 559 -11.99 -14.99 -11.30
C LEU A 559 -11.23 -16.32 -11.44
N PRO A 560 -10.59 -16.84 -10.37
CA PRO A 560 -10.03 -18.19 -10.35
C PRO A 560 -11.09 -19.24 -10.71
N LYS A 561 -10.70 -20.24 -11.50
CA LYS A 561 -11.66 -21.22 -12.07
C LYS A 561 -12.42 -22.05 -11.02
N ASN A 562 -11.83 -22.26 -9.84
CA ASN A 562 -12.46 -22.99 -8.72
C ASN A 562 -13.34 -22.10 -7.83
N THR A 563 -13.59 -20.84 -8.18
CA THR A 563 -14.36 -19.91 -7.34
C THR A 563 -15.74 -20.47 -6.96
N GLY A 564 -16.50 -20.94 -7.94
CA GLY A 564 -17.83 -21.53 -7.69
C GLY A 564 -17.77 -22.73 -6.76
N ASP A 565 -16.78 -23.61 -6.92
CA ASP A 565 -16.59 -24.80 -6.08
C ASP A 565 -16.26 -24.42 -4.64
N VAL A 566 -15.45 -23.38 -4.44
CA VAL A 566 -15.14 -22.86 -3.09
C VAL A 566 -16.39 -22.28 -2.44
N LEU A 567 -17.10 -21.38 -3.12
CA LEU A 567 -18.30 -20.74 -2.59
C LEU A 567 -19.39 -21.75 -2.22
N SER A 568 -19.57 -22.82 -3.02
CA SER A 568 -20.60 -23.85 -2.81
C SER A 568 -20.48 -24.64 -1.51
N LYS A 569 -19.30 -24.61 -0.85
CA LYS A 569 -19.00 -25.39 0.35
C LYS A 569 -19.38 -24.68 1.64
N TYR A 570 -19.93 -23.47 1.57
CA TYR A 570 -20.29 -22.68 2.74
C TYR A 570 -21.74 -22.23 2.69
N LYS A 571 -22.38 -22.19 3.86
CA LYS A 571 -23.78 -21.78 3.96
C LYS A 571 -23.97 -20.27 3.85
N ARG A 572 -23.05 -19.50 4.42
CA ARG A 572 -23.06 -18.03 4.44
C ARG A 572 -21.73 -17.50 3.92
N ILE A 573 -21.78 -16.54 3.02
CA ILE A 573 -20.61 -15.89 2.44
C ILE A 573 -20.65 -14.42 2.88
N VAL A 574 -19.64 -13.97 3.61
CA VAL A 574 -19.55 -12.60 4.15
C VAL A 574 -18.47 -11.84 3.41
N VAL A 575 -18.84 -10.87 2.58
CA VAL A 575 -17.90 -10.06 1.80
C VAL A 575 -17.56 -8.78 2.55
N CYS A 576 -16.26 -8.56 2.82
CA CYS A 576 -15.75 -7.39 3.53
C CYS A 576 -15.02 -6.45 2.56
N GLU A 577 -15.50 -5.21 2.42
CA GLU A 577 -15.00 -4.24 1.43
C GLU A 577 -14.91 -2.81 1.99
N ASN A 578 -13.89 -2.07 1.57
CA ASN A 578 -13.80 -0.62 1.82
C ASN A 578 -14.54 0.18 0.72
N ASN A 579 -15.77 -0.22 0.41
CA ASN A 579 -16.73 0.42 -0.49
C ASN A 579 -18.16 -0.07 -0.16
N LEU A 580 -19.17 0.30 -0.93
CA LEU A 580 -20.58 -0.09 -0.71
C LEU A 580 -20.97 -1.43 -1.39
N GLY A 581 -20.05 -2.40 -1.49
CA GLY A 581 -20.36 -3.74 -2.01
C GLY A 581 -20.12 -3.89 -3.51
N GLN A 582 -19.04 -3.31 -4.04
CA GLN A 582 -18.72 -3.44 -5.46
C GLN A 582 -18.33 -4.88 -5.83
N PHE A 583 -17.51 -5.54 -5.01
CA PHE A 583 -17.09 -6.91 -5.28
C PHE A 583 -18.21 -7.92 -5.00
N VAL A 584 -18.99 -7.74 -3.95
CA VAL A 584 -20.15 -8.63 -3.70
C VAL A 584 -21.16 -8.56 -4.85
N ASN A 585 -21.35 -7.37 -5.46
CA ASN A 585 -22.21 -7.25 -6.64
C ASN A 585 -21.62 -7.97 -7.85
N TYR A 586 -20.31 -7.91 -8.03
CA TYR A 586 -19.62 -8.67 -9.07
C TYR A 586 -19.75 -10.19 -8.83
N LEU A 587 -19.64 -10.66 -7.59
CA LEU A 587 -19.89 -12.07 -7.26
C LEU A 587 -21.34 -12.47 -7.52
N ARG A 588 -22.33 -11.64 -7.19
CA ARG A 588 -23.76 -11.88 -7.48
C ARG A 588 -24.04 -11.99 -8.97
N MET A 589 -23.37 -11.18 -9.80
CA MET A 589 -23.51 -11.27 -11.25
C MET A 589 -22.99 -12.59 -11.82
N ASN A 590 -21.91 -13.14 -11.24
CA ASN A 590 -21.28 -14.37 -11.72
C ASN A 590 -21.84 -15.64 -11.05
N PHE A 591 -22.27 -15.55 -9.78
CA PHE A 591 -22.76 -16.67 -8.97
C PHE A 591 -24.03 -16.27 -8.22
N PRO A 592 -25.15 -16.03 -8.91
CA PRO A 592 -26.40 -15.52 -8.31
C PRO A 592 -27.11 -16.50 -7.38
N MET A 593 -26.65 -17.76 -7.35
CA MET A 593 -27.28 -18.84 -6.57
C MET A 593 -26.91 -18.83 -5.07
N TYR A 594 -25.91 -18.02 -4.65
CA TYR A 594 -25.47 -17.99 -3.26
C TYR A 594 -26.03 -16.78 -2.52
N ASP A 595 -26.21 -16.92 -1.21
CA ASP A 595 -26.59 -15.81 -0.32
C ASP A 595 -25.33 -15.10 0.20
N TYR A 596 -25.27 -13.78 -0.04
CA TYR A 596 -24.12 -12.95 0.33
C TYR A 596 -24.51 -11.93 1.39
N LEU A 597 -23.84 -12.03 2.53
CA LEU A 597 -23.81 -10.98 3.55
C LEU A 597 -22.71 -9.96 3.22
N GLN A 598 -22.82 -8.76 3.74
CA GLN A 598 -21.86 -7.69 3.48
C GLN A 598 -21.43 -7.02 4.77
N TYR A 599 -20.14 -6.73 4.86
CA TYR A 599 -19.60 -5.81 5.86
C TYR A 599 -18.79 -4.73 5.16
N ASN A 600 -19.38 -3.55 5.03
CA ASN A 600 -18.87 -2.44 4.22
C ASN A 600 -18.40 -1.30 5.11
N LYS A 601 -17.24 -0.68 4.77
CA LYS A 601 -16.71 0.50 5.45
C LYS A 601 -16.29 1.54 4.43
N VAL A 602 -16.91 2.73 4.47
CA VAL A 602 -16.60 3.87 3.57
C VAL A 602 -16.28 5.08 4.44
N GLN A 603 -15.06 5.12 4.95
CA GLN A 603 -14.60 6.13 5.90
C GLN A 603 -13.23 6.72 5.54
N GLY A 604 -12.67 6.32 4.40
CA GLY A 604 -11.30 6.68 4.05
C GLY A 604 -10.24 6.06 4.95
N LEU A 605 -10.56 4.97 5.65
CA LEU A 605 -9.74 4.26 6.63
C LEU A 605 -9.83 2.74 6.41
N PRO A 606 -8.73 2.00 6.60
CA PRO A 606 -8.76 0.55 6.62
C PRO A 606 -9.70 -0.01 7.70
N PHE A 607 -10.07 -1.27 7.58
CA PHE A 607 -10.72 -2.00 8.68
C PHE A 607 -9.81 -2.09 9.90
N MET A 608 -10.43 -2.25 11.08
CA MET A 608 -9.76 -2.65 12.31
C MET A 608 -9.99 -4.15 12.57
N VAL A 609 -9.01 -4.83 13.12
CA VAL A 609 -9.14 -6.26 13.53
C VAL A 609 -10.28 -6.41 14.54
N SER A 610 -10.36 -5.51 15.50
CA SER A 610 -11.39 -5.52 16.56
C SER A 610 -12.81 -5.38 16.01
N GLU A 611 -13.06 -4.50 15.02
CA GLU A 611 -14.39 -4.32 14.42
C GLU A 611 -14.81 -5.56 13.61
N LEU A 612 -13.87 -6.16 12.85
CA LEU A 612 -14.11 -7.40 12.12
C LEU A 612 -14.42 -8.56 13.07
N LYS A 613 -13.64 -8.73 14.14
CA LYS A 613 -13.87 -9.77 15.16
C LYS A 613 -15.22 -9.60 15.84
N ALA A 614 -15.62 -8.37 16.16
CA ALA A 614 -16.94 -8.10 16.75
C ALA A 614 -18.06 -8.51 15.80
N HIS A 615 -17.96 -8.15 14.52
CA HIS A 615 -18.94 -8.52 13.49
C HIS A 615 -19.00 -10.04 13.29
N PHE A 616 -17.84 -10.68 13.10
CA PHE A 616 -17.81 -12.14 12.89
C PHE A 616 -18.30 -12.93 14.09
N ASN A 617 -18.02 -12.50 15.33
CA ASN A 617 -18.57 -13.10 16.53
C ASN A 617 -20.11 -12.99 16.59
N SER A 618 -20.71 -11.87 16.15
CA SER A 618 -22.17 -11.77 16.09
C SER A 618 -22.77 -12.83 15.14
N LEU A 619 -22.16 -12.97 13.95
CA LEU A 619 -22.61 -13.97 12.97
C LEU A 619 -22.41 -15.43 13.41
N LEU A 620 -21.37 -15.71 14.19
CA LEU A 620 -21.10 -17.06 14.71
C LEU A 620 -22.02 -17.46 15.87
N ASN A 621 -22.70 -16.50 16.50
CA ASN A 621 -23.65 -16.73 17.60
C ASN A 621 -25.12 -16.77 17.11
N GLU A 622 -25.38 -16.44 15.85
CA GLU A 622 -26.66 -16.63 15.14
C GLU A 622 -26.80 -18.07 14.61
#